data_1cffc4445b7681205dc1cdf2e4cab120
#
_entry.id   1cffc4445b7681205dc1cdf2e4cab120
#
_cell.length_a   1.000
_cell.length_b   1.000
_cell.length_c   1.000
_cell.angle_alpha   90.00
_cell.angle_beta   90.00
_cell.angle_gamma   90.00
#
_symmetry.space_group_name_H-M   'P 1'
#
loop_
_entity.id
_entity.type
_entity.pdbx_description
1 polymer ?
#
loop_
_entity_poly.entity_id
_entity_poly.type
_entity_poly.pdbx_seq_one_letter_code
_entity_poly.pdbx_strand_id
1 'polypeptide(L)'
;QTHITDGSLPVADITLLQAQKIAMHVWGQGFAPPSFTDEFKVIKQQPMGVNHKKAWLEKDGYEFEAMFWRCTTDIPAKIRTVYRPVANEWRNNIELQLYIDYWETV
;
A
#
# COMPACT_ATOMS: atom_id res chain seq x y z
N GLN A 1 -9.78 12.34 11.79
CA GLN A 1 -8.79 12.94 10.89
C GLN A 1 -9.11 12.58 9.44
N THR A 2 -9.06 13.56 8.56
CA THR A 2 -9.43 13.37 7.16
C THR A 2 -8.20 13.37 6.28
N HIS A 3 -8.13 12.40 5.38
CA HIS A 3 -7.09 12.31 4.36
C HIS A 3 -7.70 12.58 3.00
N ILE A 4 -6.99 13.36 2.18
CA ILE A 4 -7.39 13.62 0.80
C ILE A 4 -6.69 12.59 -0.07
N THR A 5 -7.47 11.82 -0.83
CA THR A 5 -6.93 10.77 -1.69
C THR A 5 -7.52 10.90 -3.10
N ASP A 6 -6.94 10.13 -4.01
CA ASP A 6 -7.42 10.04 -5.40
C ASP A 6 -8.55 9.00 -5.55
N GLY A 7 -9.13 8.57 -4.44
CA GLY A 7 -10.23 7.63 -4.41
C GLY A 7 -9.76 6.19 -4.42
N SER A 8 -10.65 5.30 -4.84
CA SER A 8 -10.36 3.87 -4.93
C SER A 8 -9.64 3.55 -6.23
N LEU A 9 -8.74 2.57 -6.17
CA LEU A 9 -8.05 2.07 -7.35
C LEU A 9 -8.54 0.65 -7.64
N PRO A 10 -9.10 0.37 -8.83
CA PRO A 10 -9.51 -0.98 -9.16
C PRO A 10 -8.33 -1.96 -9.01
N VAL A 11 -8.58 -3.14 -8.46
CA VAL A 11 -7.50 -4.10 -8.20
C VAL A 11 -6.72 -4.46 -9.45
N ALA A 12 -7.36 -4.47 -10.61
CA ALA A 12 -6.69 -4.73 -11.87
C ALA A 12 -5.64 -3.68 -12.22
N ASP A 13 -5.77 -2.47 -11.65
CA ASP A 13 -4.83 -1.38 -11.87
C ASP A 13 -3.76 -1.28 -10.79
N ILE A 14 -3.88 -2.06 -9.71
CA ILE A 14 -2.86 -2.12 -8.66
C ILE A 14 -1.78 -3.09 -9.13
N THR A 15 -0.88 -2.61 -9.99
CA THR A 15 0.16 -3.44 -10.58
C THR A 15 1.52 -2.78 -10.44
N LEU A 16 2.57 -3.60 -10.57
CA LEU A 16 3.93 -3.10 -10.57
C LEU A 16 4.15 -2.09 -11.70
N LEU A 17 3.64 -2.39 -12.89
CA LEU A 17 3.79 -1.49 -14.04
C LEU A 17 3.14 -0.14 -13.77
N GLN A 18 1.95 -0.14 -13.17
CA GLN A 18 1.26 1.09 -12.85
C GLN A 18 2.00 1.88 -11.78
N ALA A 19 2.54 1.20 -10.77
CA ALA A 19 3.35 1.85 -9.74
C ALA A 19 4.60 2.50 -10.34
N GLN A 20 5.23 1.82 -11.28
CA GLN A 20 6.40 2.38 -11.99
C GLN A 20 6.03 3.59 -12.82
N LYS A 21 4.89 3.56 -13.50
CA LYS A 21 4.40 4.72 -14.28
C LYS A 21 4.11 5.91 -13.38
N ILE A 22 3.48 5.68 -12.23
CA ILE A 22 3.21 6.73 -11.25
C ILE A 22 4.52 7.34 -10.77
N ALA A 23 5.50 6.52 -10.42
CA ALA A 23 6.79 7.00 -9.95
C ALA A 23 7.48 7.86 -11.00
N MET A 24 7.49 7.43 -12.25
CA MET A 24 8.07 8.21 -13.34
C MET A 24 7.37 9.56 -13.52
N HIS A 25 6.04 9.55 -13.45
CA HIS A 25 5.27 10.78 -13.58
C HIS A 25 5.57 11.76 -12.44
N VAL A 26 5.62 11.26 -11.21
CA VAL A 26 5.96 12.08 -10.04
C VAL A 26 7.35 12.69 -10.17
N TRP A 27 8.35 11.88 -10.52
CA TRP A 27 9.72 12.36 -10.67
C TRP A 27 9.85 13.36 -11.83
N GLY A 28 9.17 13.09 -12.94
CA GLY A 28 9.26 13.96 -14.12
C GLY A 28 8.51 15.28 -13.96
N GLN A 29 7.44 15.31 -13.17
CA GLN A 29 6.58 16.49 -13.04
C GLN A 29 6.72 17.20 -11.69
N GLY A 30 7.39 16.59 -10.72
CA GLY A 30 7.51 17.17 -9.39
C GLY A 30 6.21 17.14 -8.58
N PHE A 31 5.26 16.28 -8.94
CA PHE A 31 4.02 16.13 -8.21
C PHE A 31 4.18 15.22 -7.00
N ALA A 32 3.34 15.41 -5.99
CA ALA A 32 3.25 14.48 -4.88
C ALA A 32 2.74 13.12 -5.37
N PRO A 33 3.22 12.01 -4.80
CA PRO A 33 2.71 10.69 -5.17
C PRO A 33 1.21 10.59 -4.92
N PRO A 34 0.44 9.98 -5.83
CA PRO A 34 -0.98 9.76 -5.60
C PRO A 34 -1.20 8.74 -4.49
N SER A 35 -2.26 8.95 -3.71
CA SER A 35 -2.70 7.98 -2.72
C SER A 35 -4.15 7.63 -2.95
N PHE A 36 -4.50 6.43 -2.54
CA PHE A 36 -5.83 5.87 -2.78
C PHE A 36 -6.42 5.35 -1.49
N THR A 37 -7.73 5.16 -1.47
CA THR A 37 -8.47 4.64 -0.34
C THR A 37 -9.20 3.37 -0.75
N ASP A 38 -8.93 2.27 -0.05
CA ASP A 38 -9.59 1.00 -0.29
C ASP A 38 -9.70 0.20 1.00
N GLU A 39 -10.66 -0.73 1.02
CA GLU A 39 -10.81 -1.68 2.11
C GLU A 39 -10.15 -3.00 1.72
N PHE A 40 -9.43 -3.57 2.67
CA PHE A 40 -8.71 -4.83 2.46
C PHE A 40 -8.98 -5.79 3.61
N LYS A 41 -8.88 -7.08 3.31
CA LYS A 41 -8.76 -8.13 4.31
C LYS A 41 -7.28 -8.35 4.62
N VAL A 42 -6.96 -8.50 5.90
CA VAL A 42 -5.59 -8.80 6.33
C VAL A 42 -5.45 -10.31 6.42
N ILE A 43 -4.70 -10.88 5.49
CA ILE A 43 -4.50 -12.33 5.40
C ILE A 43 -3.43 -12.77 6.39
N LYS A 44 -2.34 -12.00 6.46
CA LYS A 44 -1.20 -12.33 7.29
C LYS A 44 -0.48 -11.03 7.65
N GLN A 45 0.14 -11.01 8.82
CA GLN A 45 0.96 -9.89 9.25
C GLN A 45 2.15 -10.39 10.04
N GLN A 46 3.26 -9.68 9.95
CA GLN A 46 4.47 -10.01 10.70
C GLN A 46 5.25 -8.75 11.04
N PRO A 47 5.99 -8.76 12.15
CA PRO A 47 6.88 -7.65 12.46
C PRO A 47 7.95 -7.50 11.40
N MET A 48 8.35 -6.25 11.15
CA MET A 48 9.46 -5.94 10.28
C MET A 48 10.33 -4.89 10.93
N GLY A 49 11.54 -5.30 11.33
CA GLY A 49 12.37 -4.46 12.18
C GLY A 49 11.75 -4.25 13.54
N VAL A 50 12.00 -3.08 14.13
CA VAL A 50 11.55 -2.78 15.50
C VAL A 50 10.16 -2.17 15.53
N ASN A 51 9.85 -1.28 14.59
CA ASN A 51 8.66 -0.44 14.68
C ASN A 51 7.72 -0.56 13.48
N HIS A 52 7.91 -1.56 12.62
CA HIS A 52 7.13 -1.66 11.39
C HIS A 52 6.50 -3.03 11.25
N LYS A 53 5.51 -3.13 10.37
CA LYS A 53 4.88 -4.40 10.03
C LYS A 53 4.79 -4.55 8.53
N LYS A 54 4.91 -5.80 8.11
CA LYS A 54 4.61 -6.23 6.76
C LYS A 54 3.35 -7.07 6.82
N ALA A 55 2.44 -6.83 5.90
CA ALA A 55 1.20 -7.58 5.86
C ALA A 55 0.87 -7.98 4.43
N TRP A 56 0.04 -9.00 4.31
CA TRP A 56 -0.51 -9.40 3.03
C TRP A 56 -2.00 -9.10 3.08
N LEU A 57 -2.43 -8.26 2.14
CA LEU A 57 -3.79 -7.75 2.06
C LEU A 57 -4.49 -8.36 0.86
N GLU A 58 -5.80 -8.58 0.97
CA GLU A 58 -6.58 -9.17 -0.12
C GLU A 58 -7.78 -8.29 -0.42
N LYS A 59 -8.04 -8.11 -1.72
CA LYS A 59 -9.24 -7.47 -2.21
C LYS A 59 -9.64 -8.12 -3.52
N ASP A 60 -10.90 -8.54 -3.62
CA ASP A 60 -11.48 -9.13 -4.84
C ASP A 60 -10.64 -10.31 -5.39
N GLY A 61 -10.07 -11.12 -4.49
CA GLY A 61 -9.28 -12.27 -4.88
C GLY A 61 -7.82 -11.97 -5.21
N TYR A 62 -7.41 -10.73 -5.16
CA TYR A 62 -6.02 -10.34 -5.38
C TYR A 62 -5.32 -10.09 -4.05
N GLU A 63 -4.08 -10.55 -3.96
CA GLU A 63 -3.27 -10.41 -2.74
C GLU A 63 -2.13 -9.43 -2.98
N PHE A 64 -1.90 -8.54 -2.01
CA PHE A 64 -0.89 -7.50 -2.11
C PHE A 64 -0.02 -7.51 -0.86
N GLU A 65 1.28 -7.29 -1.06
CA GLU A 65 2.21 -7.08 0.03
C GLU A 65 2.18 -5.62 0.44
N ALA A 66 2.03 -5.36 1.75
CA ALA A 66 1.87 -4.00 2.26
C ALA A 66 2.83 -3.72 3.39
N MET A 67 3.28 -2.47 3.48
CA MET A 67 4.15 -2.00 4.54
C MET A 67 3.41 -1.02 5.42
N PHE A 68 3.37 -1.33 6.72
CA PHE A 68 2.76 -0.49 7.74
C PHE A 68 3.90 0.12 8.57
N TRP A 69 4.23 1.37 8.24
CA TRP A 69 5.31 2.08 8.92
C TRP A 69 4.86 2.54 10.30
N ARG A 70 5.75 2.41 11.29
CA ARG A 70 5.49 2.83 12.69
C ARG A 70 4.23 2.17 13.25
N CYS A 71 4.06 0.89 12.98
CA CYS A 71 2.93 0.12 13.44
C CYS A 71 3.42 -1.08 14.24
N THR A 72 3.10 -1.11 15.52
CA THR A 72 3.48 -2.22 16.41
C THR A 72 2.27 -2.96 16.95
N THR A 73 1.06 -2.45 16.68
CA THR A 73 -0.18 -3.07 17.15
C THR A 73 -0.65 -4.14 16.17
N ASP A 74 -1.51 -5.04 16.66
CA ASP A 74 -2.18 -5.97 15.76
C ASP A 74 -3.10 -5.24 14.82
N ILE A 75 -3.09 -5.67 13.58
CA ILE A 75 -3.94 -5.10 12.54
C ILE A 75 -5.19 -5.97 12.46
N PRO A 76 -6.39 -5.38 12.59
CA PRO A 76 -7.63 -6.15 12.49
C PRO A 76 -7.80 -6.87 11.17
N ALA A 77 -8.71 -7.84 11.14
CA ALA A 77 -8.92 -8.67 9.95
C ALA A 77 -9.41 -7.89 8.74
N LYS A 78 -10.10 -6.77 8.96
CA LYS A 78 -10.60 -5.94 7.88
C LYS A 78 -10.37 -4.48 8.21
N ILE A 79 -9.76 -3.77 7.26
CA ILE A 79 -9.36 -2.38 7.46
C ILE A 79 -9.69 -1.54 6.22
N ARG A 80 -9.84 -0.24 6.45
CA ARG A 80 -9.87 0.76 5.40
C ARG A 80 -8.53 1.48 5.43
N THR A 81 -7.91 1.62 4.27
CA THR A 81 -6.55 2.16 4.18
C THR A 81 -6.49 3.38 3.29
N VAL A 82 -5.52 4.24 3.60
CA VAL A 82 -4.99 5.22 2.65
C VAL A 82 -3.59 4.71 2.30
N TYR A 83 -3.34 4.44 1.04
CA TYR A 83 -2.10 3.77 0.62
C TYR A 83 -1.55 4.35 -0.68
N ARG A 84 -0.28 4.08 -0.91
CA ARG A 84 0.42 4.41 -2.15
C ARG A 84 1.01 3.14 -2.75
N PRO A 85 0.69 2.81 -4.01
CA PRO A 85 1.40 1.73 -4.70
C PRO A 85 2.85 2.16 -4.98
N VAL A 86 3.79 1.29 -4.65
CA VAL A 86 5.22 1.58 -4.79
C VAL A 86 5.89 0.42 -5.50
N ALA A 87 6.73 0.74 -6.47
CA ALA A 87 7.64 -0.22 -7.09
C ALA A 87 8.92 -0.23 -6.26
N ASN A 88 9.12 -1.27 -5.47
CA ASN A 88 10.26 -1.39 -4.58
C ASN A 88 11.35 -2.23 -5.22
N GLU A 89 12.53 -1.65 -5.38
CA GLU A 89 13.68 -2.33 -5.98
C GLU A 89 14.61 -2.82 -4.89
N TRP A 90 14.93 -4.12 -4.95
CA TRP A 90 15.80 -4.76 -4.00
C TRP A 90 16.58 -5.88 -4.68
N ARG A 91 17.90 -5.79 -4.66
CA ARG A 91 18.80 -6.83 -5.20
C ARG A 91 18.42 -7.25 -6.62
N ASN A 92 18.22 -6.29 -7.50
CA ASN A 92 17.82 -6.49 -8.91
C ASN A 92 16.41 -7.06 -9.09
N ASN A 93 15.63 -7.13 -8.03
CA ASN A 93 14.21 -7.48 -8.11
C ASN A 93 13.38 -6.22 -7.91
N ILE A 94 12.31 -6.10 -8.68
CA ILE A 94 11.36 -5.00 -8.53
C ILE A 94 10.03 -5.62 -8.14
N GLU A 95 9.49 -5.19 -7.00
CA GLU A 95 8.26 -5.74 -6.48
C GLU A 95 7.26 -4.63 -6.18
N LEU A 96 5.98 -4.93 -6.39
CA LEU A 96 4.90 -4.04 -5.98
C LEU A 96 4.70 -4.17 -4.48
N GLN A 97 4.66 -3.02 -3.81
CA GLN A 97 4.25 -2.95 -2.42
C GLN A 97 3.24 -1.82 -2.24
N LEU A 98 2.34 -1.98 -1.29
CA LEU A 98 1.43 -0.92 -0.90
C LEU A 98 1.97 -0.28 0.37
N TYR A 99 2.33 0.99 0.32
CA TYR A 99 2.76 1.74 1.50
C TYR A 99 1.52 2.32 2.15
N ILE A 100 1.25 1.90 3.39
CA ILE A 100 0.05 2.31 4.12
C ILE A 100 0.35 3.58 4.90
N ASP A 101 -0.28 4.68 4.49
CA ASP A 101 -0.11 5.96 5.17
C ASP A 101 -1.05 6.12 6.36
N TYR A 102 -2.23 5.49 6.28
CA TYR A 102 -3.23 5.52 7.33
C TYR A 102 -4.13 4.31 7.20
N TRP A 103 -4.64 3.84 8.33
CA TRP A 103 -5.63 2.76 8.32
C TRP A 103 -6.55 2.87 9.52
N GLU A 104 -7.75 2.31 9.38
CA GLU A 104 -8.72 2.22 10.46
C GLU A 104 -9.49 0.92 10.34
N THR A 105 -10.07 0.49 11.44
CA THR A 105 -10.93 -0.70 11.46
C THR A 105 -12.25 -0.42 10.74
N VAL A 106 -12.69 -1.37 9.95
CA VAL A 106 -13.99 -1.29 9.29
C VAL A 106 -15.06 -1.94 10.14
#